data_b8c7dfb0e69a385ffb388af933669711
#
_entry.id   b8c7dfb0e69a385ffb388af933669711
#
_cell.length_a   1.000
_cell.length_b   1.000
_cell.length_c   1.000
_cell.angle_alpha   90.00
_cell.angle_beta   90.00
_cell.angle_gamma   90.00
#
_symmetry.space_group_name_H-M   'P 1'
#
loop_
_entity.id
_entity.type
_entity.pdbx_description
1 polymer ?
#
loop_
_entity_poly.entity_id
_entity_poly.type
_entity_poly.pdbx_seq_one_letter_code
_entity_poly.pdbx_strand_id
1 'polypeptide(L)'
;STNGFRAELSTFRAVPVRGEGASTRVLALEATAGHLNTPGSAQRTGRSLDAMAEGNAWFGVQGLDGTESYTRGGSFEVSPEGTLQTSSGLTVLSDGGSPISVPAGAVVSIGFDGNLSAKVGNQPATGIGRLKLATPTADDPLKRGADGLFRATSGDPLPNDANARVQVGMLEGSNVNTIETMVGMIQTARQFEVQMRLLQTAESN
;
A
#
# COMPACT_ATOMS: atom_id res chain seq x y z
N SER A 1 -10.39 5.12 -5.91
CA SER A 1 -9.20 4.26 -5.69
C SER A 1 -8.11 5.07 -5.06
N THR A 2 -7.47 4.53 -4.03
CA THR A 2 -6.38 5.19 -3.32
C THR A 2 -5.06 4.81 -3.97
N ASN A 3 -4.21 5.79 -4.24
CA ASN A 3 -2.88 5.53 -4.81
C ASN A 3 -2.03 4.67 -3.85
N GLY A 4 -1.36 3.68 -4.40
CA GLY A 4 -0.53 2.76 -3.62
C GLY A 4 -1.30 1.75 -2.76
N PHE A 5 -2.61 1.60 -2.97
CA PHE A 5 -3.41 0.60 -2.26
C PHE A 5 -3.02 -0.81 -2.67
N ARG A 6 -2.82 -1.67 -1.68
CA ARG A 6 -2.57 -3.11 -1.85
C ARG A 6 -3.74 -3.91 -1.30
N ALA A 7 -4.37 -4.71 -2.16
CA ALA A 7 -5.49 -5.54 -1.77
C ALA A 7 -5.05 -6.69 -0.84
N GLU A 8 -5.90 -7.03 0.11
CA GLU A 8 -5.73 -8.23 0.92
C GLU A 8 -6.26 -9.47 0.18
N LEU A 9 -5.55 -10.56 0.34
CA LEU A 9 -5.99 -11.86 -0.15
C LEU A 9 -6.68 -12.62 0.98
N SER A 10 -7.93 -12.99 0.74
CA SER A 10 -8.66 -13.93 1.60
C SER A 10 -8.58 -15.33 1.01
N THR A 11 -8.05 -16.26 1.77
CA THR A 11 -8.04 -17.67 1.39
C THR A 11 -9.03 -18.45 2.24
N PHE A 12 -9.82 -19.27 1.58
CA PHE A 12 -10.75 -20.18 2.24
C PHE A 12 -10.11 -21.57 2.32
N ARG A 13 -9.99 -22.09 3.50
CA ARG A 13 -9.55 -23.46 3.73
C ARG A 13 -10.72 -24.29 4.21
N ALA A 14 -11.04 -25.33 3.43
CA ALA A 14 -12.03 -26.31 3.86
C ALA A 14 -11.41 -27.21 4.94
N VAL A 15 -12.04 -27.23 6.11
CA VAL A 15 -11.63 -28.10 7.23
C VAL A 15 -12.68 -29.20 7.38
N PRO A 16 -12.31 -30.48 7.21
CA PRO A 16 -13.26 -31.56 7.46
C PRO A 16 -13.56 -31.65 8.95
N VAL A 17 -14.84 -31.68 9.28
CA VAL A 17 -15.29 -31.91 10.66
C VAL A 17 -15.28 -33.44 10.91
N ARG A 18 -14.44 -33.88 11.84
CA ARG A 18 -14.44 -35.26 12.30
C ARG A 18 -15.46 -35.41 13.44
N GLY A 19 -16.43 -36.31 13.27
CA GLY A 19 -17.43 -36.65 14.28
C GLY A 19 -18.16 -37.92 13.84
N GLU A 20 -18.84 -38.55 14.78
CA GLU A 20 -19.70 -39.70 14.47
C GLU A 20 -20.94 -39.22 13.73
N GLY A 21 -20.98 -39.44 12.45
CA GLY A 21 -22.08 -39.06 11.55
C GLY A 21 -21.58 -38.88 10.12
N ALA A 22 -22.52 -38.79 9.17
CA ALA A 22 -22.16 -38.60 7.77
C ALA A 22 -21.31 -37.33 7.60
N SER A 23 -20.12 -37.46 7.05
CA SER A 23 -19.11 -36.40 6.86
C SER A 23 -19.48 -35.41 5.74
N THR A 24 -20.72 -34.93 5.74
CA THR A 24 -21.25 -34.02 4.70
C THR A 24 -21.12 -32.54 5.06
N ARG A 25 -20.63 -32.22 6.26
CA ARG A 25 -20.46 -30.81 6.67
C ARG A 25 -18.99 -30.43 6.64
N VAL A 26 -18.67 -29.55 5.72
CA VAL A 26 -17.37 -28.89 5.63
C VAL A 26 -17.57 -27.44 6.07
N LEU A 27 -16.84 -27.01 7.10
CA LEU A 27 -16.77 -25.61 7.49
C LEU A 27 -15.67 -24.93 6.68
N ALA A 28 -16.04 -23.88 5.96
CA ALA A 28 -15.07 -22.99 5.33
C ALA A 28 -14.58 -21.99 6.36
N LEU A 29 -13.29 -22.03 6.67
CA LEU A 29 -12.62 -21.00 7.48
C LEU A 29 -12.03 -19.96 6.54
N GLU A 30 -12.46 -18.74 6.70
CA GLU A 30 -11.82 -17.59 6.05
C GLU A 30 -10.58 -17.23 6.85
N ALA A 31 -9.43 -17.26 6.20
CA ALA A 31 -8.19 -16.79 6.77
C ALA A 31 -7.61 -15.72 5.83
N THR A 32 -7.28 -14.58 6.39
CA THR A 32 -6.55 -13.56 5.64
C THR A 32 -5.13 -14.05 5.40
N ALA A 33 -4.81 -14.35 4.15
CA ALA A 33 -3.50 -14.90 3.75
C ALA A 33 -2.43 -13.84 3.50
N GLY A 34 -2.70 -12.58 3.85
CA GLY A 34 -1.84 -11.45 3.57
C GLY A 34 -2.41 -10.55 2.48
N HIS A 35 -1.62 -9.65 1.99
CA HIS A 35 -2.00 -8.73 0.93
C HIS A 35 -1.28 -9.07 -0.38
N LEU A 36 -1.90 -8.65 -1.49
CA LEU A 36 -1.25 -8.79 -2.79
C LEU A 36 -0.01 -7.90 -2.86
N ASN A 37 1.15 -8.51 -3.00
CA ASN A 37 2.43 -7.80 -3.08
C ASN A 37 2.80 -7.41 -4.52
N THR A 38 1.88 -7.57 -5.45
CA THR A 38 2.05 -7.16 -6.85
C THR A 38 1.92 -5.64 -6.95
N PRO A 39 2.88 -4.95 -7.56
CA PRO A 39 2.79 -3.52 -7.80
C PRO A 39 1.55 -3.16 -8.64
N GLY A 40 0.90 -2.06 -8.31
CA GLY A 40 -0.11 -1.45 -9.16
C GLY A 40 0.51 -0.88 -10.44
N SER A 41 -0.32 -0.51 -11.40
CA SER A 41 0.13 0.12 -12.63
C SER A 41 0.75 1.50 -12.36
N ALA A 42 1.81 1.84 -13.08
CA ALA A 42 2.40 3.16 -13.02
C ALA A 42 1.52 4.18 -13.77
N GLN A 43 1.21 5.28 -13.13
CA GLN A 43 0.45 6.39 -13.69
C GLN A 43 1.31 7.65 -13.74
N ARG A 44 1.50 8.21 -14.93
CA ARG A 44 2.25 9.45 -15.10
C ARG A 44 1.40 10.64 -14.67
N THR A 45 1.89 11.44 -13.73
CA THR A 45 1.23 12.65 -13.26
C THR A 45 1.94 13.92 -13.68
N GLY A 46 3.24 13.86 -13.88
CA GLY A 46 4.09 15.00 -14.22
C GLY A 46 4.35 15.97 -13.05
N ARG A 47 3.84 15.70 -11.85
CA ARG A 47 4.13 16.53 -10.67
C ARG A 47 5.51 16.21 -10.12
N SER A 48 6.26 17.27 -9.76
CA SER A 48 7.61 17.12 -9.21
C SER A 48 7.66 16.47 -7.82
N LEU A 49 6.55 16.51 -7.07
CA LEU A 49 6.41 15.89 -5.75
C LEU A 49 5.62 14.58 -5.78
N ASP A 50 5.41 14.01 -6.94
CA ASP A 50 4.88 12.65 -7.08
C ASP A 50 6.03 11.70 -7.41
N ALA A 51 6.11 10.61 -6.67
CA ALA A 51 7.14 9.60 -6.86
C ALA A 51 6.56 8.19 -6.68
N MET A 52 7.02 7.28 -7.49
CA MET A 52 6.70 5.85 -7.38
C MET A 52 7.97 5.12 -6.97
N ALA A 53 7.92 4.38 -5.86
CA ALA A 53 9.05 3.55 -5.45
C ALA A 53 9.19 2.36 -6.40
N GLU A 54 10.41 2.09 -6.85
CA GLU A 54 10.72 0.97 -7.73
C GLU A 54 10.79 -0.34 -6.94
N GLY A 55 10.48 -1.43 -7.60
CA GLY A 55 10.56 -2.76 -7.01
C GLY A 55 9.66 -2.92 -5.79
N ASN A 56 10.22 -3.47 -4.72
CA ASN A 56 9.53 -3.72 -3.46
C ASN A 56 9.87 -2.69 -2.37
N ALA A 57 10.34 -1.51 -2.74
CA ALA A 57 10.63 -0.44 -1.81
C ALA A 57 9.34 0.30 -1.39
N TRP A 58 9.33 0.81 -0.17
CA TRP A 58 8.22 1.52 0.44
C TRP A 58 8.69 2.84 1.02
N PHE A 59 7.82 3.85 1.00
CA PHE A 59 8.09 5.14 1.64
C PHE A 59 7.86 5.05 3.14
N GLY A 60 8.82 5.55 3.93
CA GLY A 60 8.68 5.69 5.38
C GLY A 60 7.91 6.95 5.74
N VAL A 61 6.85 6.81 6.53
CA VAL A 61 6.02 7.90 7.02
C VAL A 61 5.76 7.72 8.52
N GLN A 62 5.40 8.80 9.19
CA GLN A 62 4.93 8.74 10.56
C GLN A 62 3.42 8.50 10.58
N GLY A 63 3.00 7.39 11.16
CA GLY A 63 1.59 7.09 11.35
C GLY A 63 0.93 8.02 12.37
N LEU A 64 -0.40 7.99 12.44
CA LEU A 64 -1.16 8.79 13.39
C LEU A 64 -0.86 8.42 14.86
N ASP A 65 -0.42 7.21 15.11
CA ASP A 65 0.04 6.71 16.41
C ASP A 65 1.49 7.13 16.77
N GLY A 66 2.15 7.89 15.88
CA GLY A 66 3.53 8.33 16.03
C GLY A 66 4.59 7.29 15.66
N THR A 67 4.19 6.07 15.27
CA THR A 67 5.14 5.03 14.85
C THR A 67 5.53 5.16 13.39
N GLU A 68 6.72 4.69 13.03
CA GLU A 68 7.14 4.59 11.65
C GLU A 68 6.31 3.54 10.90
N SER A 69 5.76 3.96 9.78
CA SER A 69 4.88 3.15 8.95
C SER A 69 5.29 3.29 7.49
N TYR A 70 4.78 2.42 6.64
CA TYR A 70 5.19 2.36 5.25
C TYR A 70 4.00 2.44 4.32
N THR A 71 4.18 3.13 3.20
CA THR A 71 3.17 3.31 2.17
C THR A 71 3.79 3.26 0.78
N ARG A 72 2.99 2.82 -0.20
CA ARG A 72 3.34 2.93 -1.63
C ARG A 72 2.81 4.23 -2.24
N GLY A 73 2.00 4.98 -1.51
CA GLY A 73 1.49 6.29 -1.93
C GLY A 73 2.58 7.34 -1.92
N GLY A 74 2.97 7.81 -3.09
CA GLY A 74 4.09 8.74 -3.29
C GLY A 74 3.67 10.15 -3.69
N SER A 75 2.45 10.57 -3.42
CA SER A 75 2.00 11.95 -3.63
C SER A 75 2.33 12.79 -2.40
N PHE A 76 3.29 13.70 -2.56
CA PHE A 76 3.81 14.51 -1.46
C PHE A 76 3.42 15.98 -1.65
N GLU A 77 3.41 16.70 -0.54
CA GLU A 77 3.20 18.14 -0.48
C GLU A 77 3.98 18.76 0.69
N VAL A 78 4.12 20.06 0.68
CA VAL A 78 4.73 20.78 1.80
C VAL A 78 3.61 21.30 2.69
N SER A 79 3.67 20.98 3.99
CA SER A 79 2.70 21.46 4.96
C SER A 79 2.83 22.97 5.22
N PRO A 80 1.80 23.64 5.78
CA PRO A 80 1.92 25.02 6.18
C PRO A 80 3.05 25.31 7.16
N GLU A 81 3.45 24.32 7.94
CA GLU A 81 4.55 24.39 8.91
C GLU A 81 5.93 24.22 8.26
N GLY A 82 5.99 23.93 6.96
CA GLY A 82 7.24 23.72 6.24
C GLY A 82 7.82 22.32 6.38
N THR A 83 6.98 21.31 6.54
CA THR A 83 7.39 19.90 6.63
C THR A 83 6.84 19.13 5.42
N LEU A 84 7.63 18.22 4.87
CA LEU A 84 7.16 17.35 3.81
C LEU A 84 6.16 16.34 4.35
N GLN A 85 5.00 16.25 3.73
CA GLN A 85 3.93 15.33 4.12
C GLN A 85 3.34 14.63 2.89
N THR A 86 2.59 13.56 3.13
CA THR A 86 1.78 12.93 2.09
C THR A 86 0.53 13.78 1.82
N SER A 87 -0.13 13.54 0.69
CA SER A 87 -1.40 14.21 0.38
C SER A 87 -2.51 13.89 1.40
N SER A 88 -2.35 12.81 2.17
CA SER A 88 -3.25 12.46 3.29
C SER A 88 -2.87 13.13 4.63
N GLY A 89 -1.81 13.93 4.67
CA GLY A 89 -1.40 14.68 5.85
C GLY A 89 -0.41 13.95 6.78
N LEU A 90 0.16 12.82 6.37
CA LEU A 90 1.16 12.10 7.15
C LEU A 90 2.54 12.65 6.92
N THR A 91 3.32 12.84 7.99
CA THR A 91 4.70 13.31 7.90
C THR A 91 5.58 12.28 7.18
N VAL A 92 6.28 12.71 6.15
CA VAL A 92 7.26 11.89 5.43
C VAL A 92 8.57 11.87 6.21
N LEU A 93 9.14 10.69 6.37
CA LEU A 93 10.39 10.52 7.11
C LEU A 93 11.60 10.51 6.18
N SER A 94 12.69 11.09 6.67
CA SER A 94 13.99 10.99 6.04
C SER A 94 14.61 9.61 6.29
N ASP A 95 15.70 9.31 5.60
CA ASP A 95 16.47 8.08 5.78
C ASP A 95 16.96 7.85 7.22
N GLY A 96 17.09 8.92 8.00
CA GLY A 96 17.40 8.87 9.43
C GLY A 96 16.17 8.71 10.34
N GLY A 97 14.96 8.63 9.78
CA GLY A 97 13.71 8.48 10.54
C GLY A 97 13.16 9.78 11.13
N SER A 98 13.67 10.93 10.73
CA SER A 98 13.22 12.26 11.19
C SER A 98 12.39 12.96 10.10
N PRO A 99 11.51 13.92 10.48
CA PRO A 99 10.80 14.74 9.50
C PRO A 99 11.75 15.55 8.61
N ILE A 100 11.29 15.89 7.42
CA ILE A 100 12.07 16.66 6.45
C ILE A 100 11.55 18.08 6.44
N SER A 101 12.41 19.04 6.82
CA SER A 101 12.07 20.45 6.81
C SER A 101 12.34 21.07 5.43
N VAL A 102 11.39 21.86 4.96
CA VAL A 102 11.46 22.57 3.68
C VAL A 102 11.55 24.07 3.95
N PRO A 103 12.56 24.79 3.39
CA PRO A 103 12.64 26.23 3.55
C PRO A 103 11.40 26.94 2.99
N ALA A 104 11.00 28.03 3.63
CA ALA A 104 9.85 28.81 3.21
C ALA A 104 10.02 29.33 1.75
N GLY A 105 8.98 29.15 0.94
CA GLY A 105 8.98 29.58 -0.47
C GLY A 105 9.86 28.75 -1.39
N ALA A 106 10.42 27.64 -0.92
CA ALA A 106 11.26 26.76 -1.74
C ALA A 106 10.44 25.89 -2.70
N VAL A 107 11.00 25.65 -3.88
CA VAL A 107 10.53 24.63 -4.80
C VAL A 107 11.33 23.35 -4.53
N VAL A 108 10.63 22.26 -4.19
CA VAL A 108 11.24 20.98 -3.86
C VAL A 108 11.29 20.09 -5.09
N SER A 109 12.41 19.40 -5.27
CA SER A 109 12.61 18.40 -6.32
C SER A 109 13.08 17.10 -5.69
N ILE A 110 12.60 15.98 -6.25
CA ILE A 110 12.98 14.62 -5.84
C ILE A 110 13.91 14.05 -6.91
N GLY A 111 15.06 13.51 -6.50
CA GLY A 111 15.94 12.76 -7.39
C GLY A 111 15.53 11.29 -7.48
N PHE A 112 15.99 10.61 -8.51
CA PHE A 112 15.72 9.17 -8.72
C PHE A 112 16.24 8.26 -7.58
N ASP A 113 17.20 8.74 -6.82
CA ASP A 113 17.77 8.08 -5.63
C ASP A 113 17.03 8.43 -4.33
N GLY A 114 15.97 9.23 -4.42
CA GLY A 114 15.19 9.69 -3.27
C GLY A 114 15.75 10.94 -2.57
N ASN A 115 16.87 11.49 -3.04
CA ASN A 115 17.40 12.74 -2.51
C ASN A 115 16.48 13.91 -2.83
N LEU A 116 16.30 14.78 -1.83
CA LEU A 116 15.47 15.97 -1.95
C LEU A 116 16.35 17.20 -2.03
N SER A 117 15.99 18.09 -2.93
CA SER A 117 16.61 19.40 -3.04
C SER A 117 15.55 20.50 -3.01
N ALA A 118 15.92 21.64 -2.44
CA ALA A 118 15.06 22.81 -2.37
C ALA A 118 15.76 24.01 -2.99
N LYS A 119 15.02 24.77 -3.79
CA LYS A 119 15.50 26.00 -4.42
C LYS A 119 14.60 27.16 -4.00
N VAL A 120 15.21 28.20 -3.46
CA VAL A 120 14.53 29.43 -3.07
C VAL A 120 14.89 30.53 -4.06
N GLY A 121 13.92 31.08 -4.79
CA GLY A 121 14.14 32.14 -5.76
C GLY A 121 15.17 31.77 -6.82
N ASN A 122 16.18 32.63 -7.02
CA ASN A 122 17.27 32.41 -7.97
C ASN A 122 18.54 31.80 -7.33
N GLN A 123 18.44 31.37 -6.07
CA GLN A 123 19.56 30.73 -5.38
C GLN A 123 19.79 29.31 -5.90
N PRO A 124 21.01 28.77 -5.78
CA PRO A 124 21.27 27.39 -6.14
C PRO A 124 20.42 26.42 -5.29
N ALA A 125 20.00 25.30 -5.87
CA ALA A 125 19.32 24.26 -5.14
C ALA A 125 20.25 23.63 -4.07
N THR A 126 19.72 23.39 -2.89
CA THR A 126 20.44 22.77 -1.77
C THR A 126 19.76 21.46 -1.38
N GLY A 127 20.54 20.47 -0.97
CA GLY A 127 20.01 19.22 -0.44
C GLY A 127 19.35 19.43 0.93
N ILE A 128 18.13 18.91 1.09
CA ILE A 128 17.38 19.02 2.35
C ILE A 128 17.16 17.67 3.04
N GLY A 129 17.55 16.58 2.41
CA GLY A 129 17.43 15.23 2.96
C GLY A 129 17.20 14.20 1.87
N ARG A 130 16.94 12.98 2.30
CA ARG A 130 16.61 11.85 1.45
C ARG A 130 15.35 11.17 2.00
N LEU A 131 14.44 10.77 1.11
CA LEU A 131 13.28 9.98 1.49
C LEU A 131 13.72 8.65 2.10
N LYS A 132 13.08 8.25 3.19
CA LYS A 132 13.25 6.89 3.68
C LYS A 132 12.58 5.92 2.73
N LEU A 133 13.37 5.03 2.17
CA LEU A 133 12.92 3.93 1.34
C LEU A 133 13.32 2.64 2.03
N ALA A 134 12.34 1.81 2.36
CA ALA A 134 12.56 0.55 3.03
C ALA A 134 12.09 -0.61 2.15
N THR A 135 12.90 -1.65 2.08
CA THR A 135 12.57 -2.87 1.36
C THR A 135 12.38 -3.99 2.36
N PRO A 136 11.15 -4.49 2.55
CA PRO A 136 10.92 -5.59 3.49
C PRO A 136 11.59 -6.87 3.01
N THR A 137 12.00 -7.70 3.96
CA THR A 137 12.60 -9.00 3.72
C THR A 137 11.61 -10.11 4.03
N ALA A 138 11.90 -11.34 3.59
CA ALA A 138 11.10 -12.51 3.92
C ALA A 138 11.06 -12.79 5.43
N ASP A 139 12.11 -12.39 6.16
CA ASP A 139 12.22 -12.58 7.61
C ASP A 139 11.39 -11.56 8.39
N ASP A 140 11.12 -10.39 7.82
CA ASP A 140 10.33 -9.33 8.44
C ASP A 140 9.41 -8.67 7.40
N PRO A 141 8.35 -9.38 6.98
CA PRO A 141 7.40 -8.86 5.99
C PRO A 141 6.55 -7.74 6.58
N LEU A 142 6.00 -6.91 5.70
CA LEU A 142 5.05 -5.87 6.08
C LEU A 142 3.66 -6.46 6.33
N LYS A 143 3.00 -5.95 7.36
CA LYS A 143 1.58 -6.19 7.67
C LYS A 143 0.79 -4.91 7.48
N ARG A 144 -0.38 -5.03 6.88
CA ARG A 144 -1.32 -3.92 6.76
C ARG A 144 -2.03 -3.66 8.08
N GLY A 145 -2.01 -2.42 8.53
CA GLY A 145 -2.77 -1.95 9.69
C GLY A 145 -4.18 -1.49 9.32
N ALA A 146 -5.02 -1.29 10.34
CA ALA A 146 -6.39 -0.80 10.17
C ALA A 146 -6.47 0.60 9.54
N ASP A 147 -5.40 1.39 9.66
CA ASP A 147 -5.25 2.72 9.06
C ASP A 147 -4.85 2.70 7.57
N GLY A 148 -4.68 1.52 6.99
CA GLY A 148 -4.24 1.34 5.61
C GLY A 148 -2.74 1.47 5.39
N LEU A 149 -1.97 1.78 6.43
CA LEU A 149 -0.52 1.80 6.41
C LEU A 149 0.05 0.42 6.72
N PHE A 150 1.28 0.21 6.30
CA PHE A 150 1.99 -1.05 6.54
C PHE A 150 3.06 -0.87 7.59
N ARG A 151 3.28 -1.90 8.39
CA ARG A 151 4.33 -1.95 9.41
C ARG A 151 5.06 -3.28 9.34
N ALA A 152 6.32 -3.28 9.75
CA ALA A 152 7.08 -4.52 9.88
C ALA A 152 6.42 -5.45 10.91
N THR A 153 6.40 -6.75 10.62
CA THR A 153 5.81 -7.76 11.52
C THR A 153 6.50 -7.78 12.89
N SER A 154 7.81 -7.48 12.92
CA SER A 154 8.58 -7.35 14.17
C SER A 154 8.13 -6.17 15.04
N GLY A 155 7.50 -5.16 14.44
CA GLY A 155 7.18 -3.89 15.09
C GLY A 155 8.32 -2.87 15.10
N ASP A 156 9.52 -3.26 14.69
CA ASP A 156 10.67 -2.38 14.61
C ASP A 156 10.74 -1.65 13.27
N PRO A 157 11.29 -0.43 13.22
CA PRO A 157 11.52 0.27 11.95
C PRO A 157 12.45 -0.52 11.04
N LEU A 158 12.09 -0.63 9.76
CA LEU A 158 12.97 -1.22 8.76
C LEU A 158 14.17 -0.29 8.48
N PRO A 159 15.34 -0.83 8.18
CA PRO A 159 16.48 -0.01 7.80
C PRO A 159 16.24 0.67 6.45
N ASN A 160 16.84 1.84 6.25
CA ASN A 160 16.82 2.51 4.97
C ASN A 160 17.59 1.70 3.92
N ASP A 161 16.99 1.51 2.75
CA ASP A 161 17.63 0.86 1.62
C ASP A 161 18.30 1.89 0.71
N ALA A 162 19.61 1.98 0.78
CA ALA A 162 20.40 2.92 -0.02
C ALA A 162 20.36 2.59 -1.54
N ASN A 163 20.01 1.38 -1.91
CA ASN A 163 19.91 0.94 -3.29
C ASN A 163 18.52 1.15 -3.89
N ALA A 164 17.52 1.50 -3.08
CA ALA A 164 16.18 1.76 -3.55
C ALA A 164 16.15 3.01 -4.46
N ARG A 165 15.26 2.99 -5.44
CA ARG A 165 15.10 4.05 -6.45
C ARG A 165 13.64 4.42 -6.59
N VAL A 166 13.40 5.63 -7.08
CA VAL A 166 12.05 6.15 -7.35
C VAL A 166 11.95 6.69 -8.78
N GLN A 167 10.74 6.64 -9.31
CA GLN A 167 10.39 7.31 -10.56
C GLN A 167 9.60 8.57 -10.23
N VAL A 168 10.15 9.73 -10.59
CA VAL A 168 9.53 11.03 -10.30
C VAL A 168 8.47 11.36 -11.35
N GLY A 169 7.42 12.05 -10.94
CA GLY A 169 6.29 12.39 -11.82
C GLY A 169 5.39 11.19 -12.13
N MET A 170 5.46 10.16 -11.31
CA MET A 170 4.65 8.95 -11.43
C MET A 170 4.08 8.55 -10.07
N LEU A 171 2.92 7.91 -10.09
CA LEU A 171 2.29 7.30 -8.92
C LEU A 171 1.97 5.84 -9.20
N GLU A 172 2.03 5.03 -8.17
CA GLU A 172 1.51 3.66 -8.23
C GLU A 172 -0.01 3.70 -8.09
N GLY A 173 -0.71 3.17 -9.09
CA GLY A 173 -2.14 2.97 -9.02
C GLY A 173 -2.53 1.85 -8.06
N SER A 174 -3.84 1.67 -7.84
CA SER A 174 -4.34 0.53 -7.06
C SER A 174 -4.05 -0.79 -7.80
N ASN A 175 -3.64 -1.81 -7.06
CA ASN A 175 -3.46 -3.16 -7.60
C ASN A 175 -4.76 -3.97 -7.66
N VAL A 176 -5.90 -3.34 -7.36
CA VAL A 176 -7.23 -3.97 -7.45
C VAL A 176 -7.77 -3.82 -8.86
N ASN A 177 -8.10 -4.93 -9.49
CA ASN A 177 -8.83 -4.93 -10.75
C ASN A 177 -10.34 -4.93 -10.47
N THR A 178 -10.96 -3.76 -10.59
CA THR A 178 -12.37 -3.56 -10.32
C THR A 178 -13.26 -4.40 -11.26
N ILE A 179 -12.84 -4.61 -12.51
CA ILE A 179 -13.59 -5.40 -13.49
C ILE A 179 -13.60 -6.87 -13.10
N GLU A 180 -12.46 -7.43 -12.72
CA GLU A 180 -12.37 -8.82 -12.26
C GLU A 180 -13.19 -9.05 -10.98
N THR A 181 -13.16 -8.09 -10.05
CA THR A 181 -13.98 -8.16 -8.84
C THR A 181 -15.48 -8.16 -9.15
N MET A 182 -15.94 -7.32 -10.09
CA MET A 182 -17.34 -7.30 -10.53
C MET A 182 -17.75 -8.60 -11.22
N VAL A 183 -16.91 -9.14 -12.11
CA VAL A 183 -17.17 -10.43 -12.79
C VAL A 183 -17.27 -11.56 -11.77
N GLY A 184 -16.39 -11.60 -10.77
CA GLY A 184 -16.44 -12.58 -9.68
C GLY A 184 -17.76 -12.53 -8.89
N MET A 185 -18.27 -11.35 -8.57
CA MET A 185 -19.55 -11.16 -7.90
C MET A 185 -20.74 -11.65 -8.77
N ILE A 186 -20.74 -11.36 -10.05
CA ILE A 186 -21.78 -11.81 -10.98
C ILE A 186 -21.80 -13.34 -11.10
N GLN A 187 -20.65 -13.98 -11.17
CA GLN A 187 -20.56 -15.44 -11.22
C GLN A 187 -21.11 -16.10 -9.95
N THR A 188 -20.81 -15.54 -8.78
CA THR A 188 -21.34 -16.02 -7.51
C THR A 188 -22.86 -15.89 -7.43
N ALA A 189 -23.41 -14.77 -7.88
CA ALA A 189 -24.86 -14.57 -7.94
C ALA A 189 -25.57 -15.58 -8.86
N ARG A 190 -25.00 -15.87 -10.02
CA ARG A 190 -25.53 -16.89 -10.95
C ARG A 190 -25.50 -18.29 -10.37
N GLN A 191 -24.46 -18.66 -9.67
CA GLN A 191 -24.40 -19.97 -8.98
C GLN A 191 -25.49 -20.08 -7.93
N PHE A 192 -25.75 -19.03 -7.17
CA PHE A 192 -26.81 -18.98 -6.17
C PHE A 192 -28.21 -19.16 -6.81
N GLU A 193 -28.50 -18.48 -7.91
CA GLU A 193 -29.76 -18.62 -8.65
C GLU A 193 -29.97 -20.05 -9.17
N VAL A 194 -28.94 -20.69 -9.69
CA VAL A 194 -29.01 -22.08 -10.17
C VAL A 194 -29.33 -23.03 -9.00
N GLN A 195 -28.69 -22.85 -7.86
CA GLN A 195 -28.95 -23.67 -6.68
C GLN A 195 -30.39 -23.50 -6.16
N MET A 196 -30.92 -22.27 -6.14
CA MET A 196 -32.28 -21.99 -5.73
C MET A 196 -33.31 -22.63 -6.67
N ARG A 197 -33.07 -22.62 -7.97
CA ARG A 197 -33.93 -23.31 -8.96
C ARG A 197 -33.94 -24.83 -8.77
N LEU A 198 -32.79 -25.42 -8.50
CA LEU A 198 -32.67 -26.86 -8.22
C LEU A 198 -33.46 -27.27 -6.99
N LEU A 199 -33.40 -26.46 -5.92
CA LEU A 199 -34.16 -26.72 -4.68
C LEU A 199 -35.68 -26.60 -4.93
N GLN A 200 -36.15 -25.61 -5.67
CA GLN A 200 -37.56 -25.45 -6.02
C GLN A 200 -38.08 -26.62 -6.85
N THR A 201 -37.26 -27.16 -7.77
CA THR A 201 -37.62 -28.32 -8.59
C THR A 201 -37.71 -29.60 -7.73
N ALA A 202 -36.86 -29.72 -6.71
CA ALA A 202 -36.89 -30.87 -5.79
C ALA A 202 -38.10 -30.85 -4.85
N GLU A 203 -38.63 -29.68 -4.49
CA GLU A 203 -39.85 -29.56 -3.65
C GLU A 203 -41.14 -29.79 -4.42
N SER A 204 -41.10 -29.68 -5.77
CA SER A 204 -42.29 -29.85 -6.62
C SER A 204 -42.52 -31.29 -7.08
N ASN A 205 -41.66 -32.21 -6.74
CA ASN A 205 -41.77 -33.64 -6.99
C ASN A 205 -42.04 -34.41 -5.69
#